data_ff3262fcee3ac5737a3f6790da87580d
#
_entry.id   ff3262fcee3ac5737a3f6790da87580d
#
_cell.length_a   1.000
_cell.length_b   1.000
_cell.length_c   1.000
_cell.angle_alpha   90.00
_cell.angle_beta   90.00
_cell.angle_gamma   90.00
#
_symmetry.space_group_name_H-M   'P 1'
#
loop_
_entity.id
_entity.type
_entity.pdbx_description
1 polymer ?
#
loop_
_entity_poly.entity_id
_entity_poly.type
_entity_poly.pdbx_seq_one_letter_code
_entity_poly.pdbx_strand_id
1 'polypeptide(L)'
;MPETIINVLASLSDSTAELVERTARSVVAVHSGGRRPASGIHWRSGIVVTAEEVLERDENIKLALPGGRLVEASLAGRDPTTDVAVLRFKPDGLPVAATTNAALRVGETVLAVGNYDGSPLAALGIVALAGGPWHSARGGTIDNFIRLDLALSPIGEGGALVGAQAQVVAMTVLGPRHRAIAIPASTIDRAVDQLLARGQVFRGYLGAGLRPIGRERASGGAPGSAEGRGVLVVSIDPDGPSRRAGLLLGDIVTAWNGKPIERVREVMHLLGPESVGTTVDLSLTRGGAPAALKIVIDERPVT
;
A
#
# COMPACT_ATOMS: atom_id res chain seq x y z
N MET A 1 -8.91 46.78 -11.92
CA MET A 1 -8.17 45.53 -12.17
C MET A 1 -7.49 44.95 -10.91
N PRO A 2 -6.80 45.70 -10.00
CA PRO A 2 -6.20 45.11 -8.79
C PRO A 2 -7.21 44.52 -7.79
N GLU A 3 -8.36 45.15 -7.59
CA GLU A 3 -9.39 44.63 -6.65
C GLU A 3 -9.98 43.25 -7.03
N THR A 4 -10.12 42.96 -8.33
CA THR A 4 -10.64 41.64 -8.77
C THR A 4 -9.68 40.52 -8.49
N ILE A 5 -8.35 40.75 -8.65
CA ILE A 5 -7.31 39.73 -8.37
C ILE A 5 -7.21 39.47 -6.86
N ILE A 6 -7.26 40.53 -6.04
CA ILE A 6 -7.24 40.42 -4.58
C ILE A 6 -8.45 39.61 -4.09
N ASN A 7 -9.63 39.81 -4.68
CA ASN A 7 -10.85 39.10 -4.32
C ASN A 7 -10.78 37.60 -4.68
N VAL A 8 -10.17 37.24 -5.82
CA VAL A 8 -9.98 35.84 -6.22
C VAL A 8 -9.00 35.11 -5.29
N LEU A 9 -7.89 35.74 -4.92
CA LEU A 9 -6.93 35.15 -3.98
C LEU A 9 -7.53 34.96 -2.58
N ALA A 10 -8.26 35.95 -2.09
CA ALA A 10 -8.95 35.85 -0.80
C ALA A 10 -9.98 34.70 -0.82
N SER A 11 -10.82 34.63 -1.83
CA SER A 11 -11.81 33.57 -1.98
C SER A 11 -11.18 32.17 -2.08
N LEU A 12 -10.06 32.04 -2.79
CA LEU A 12 -9.32 30.77 -2.86
C LEU A 12 -8.73 30.40 -1.50
N SER A 13 -8.15 31.37 -0.79
CA SER A 13 -7.59 31.16 0.55
C SER A 13 -8.64 30.71 1.54
N ASP A 14 -9.79 31.40 1.57
CA ASP A 14 -10.89 31.07 2.47
C ASP A 14 -11.46 29.69 2.17
N SER A 15 -11.72 29.38 0.89
CA SER A 15 -12.21 28.08 0.45
C SER A 15 -11.24 26.96 0.81
N THR A 16 -9.94 27.20 0.69
CA THR A 16 -8.90 26.24 1.05
C THR A 16 -8.88 25.99 2.56
N ALA A 17 -8.94 27.06 3.37
CA ALA A 17 -8.97 26.96 4.83
C ALA A 17 -10.22 26.22 5.32
N GLU A 18 -11.41 26.54 4.80
CA GLU A 18 -12.66 25.87 5.11
C GLU A 18 -12.60 24.37 4.77
N LEU A 19 -11.97 24.02 3.63
CA LEU A 19 -11.79 22.63 3.21
C LEU A 19 -10.90 21.86 4.19
N VAL A 20 -9.79 22.47 4.64
CA VAL A 20 -8.90 21.92 5.67
C VAL A 20 -9.66 21.73 6.98
N GLU A 21 -10.36 22.75 7.49
CA GLU A 21 -11.11 22.68 8.74
C GLU A 21 -12.17 21.58 8.73
N ARG A 22 -12.90 21.45 7.63
CA ARG A 22 -13.92 20.40 7.48
C ARG A 22 -13.30 19.00 7.46
N THR A 23 -12.23 18.80 6.71
CA THR A 23 -11.54 17.52 6.61
C THR A 23 -10.89 17.13 7.92
N ALA A 24 -10.23 18.08 8.59
CA ALA A 24 -9.51 17.86 9.84
C ALA A 24 -10.39 17.32 10.97
N ARG A 25 -11.72 17.53 10.91
CA ARG A 25 -12.66 16.99 11.90
C ARG A 25 -12.65 15.46 11.97
N SER A 26 -12.25 14.77 10.89
CA SER A 26 -12.16 13.30 10.80
C SER A 26 -10.72 12.78 10.76
N VAL A 27 -9.71 13.66 10.94
CA VAL A 27 -8.29 13.28 10.90
C VAL A 27 -7.70 13.38 12.31
N VAL A 28 -6.97 12.34 12.71
CA VAL A 28 -6.39 12.20 14.06
C VAL A 28 -4.87 12.12 13.97
N ALA A 29 -4.18 12.42 15.08
CA ALA A 29 -2.77 12.06 15.19
C ALA A 29 -2.64 10.66 15.80
N VAL A 30 -1.71 9.86 15.28
CA VAL A 30 -1.45 8.48 15.68
C VAL A 30 -0.10 8.40 16.38
N HIS A 31 -0.11 8.00 17.66
CA HIS A 31 1.07 7.74 18.48
C HIS A 31 1.28 6.25 18.66
N SER A 32 2.34 5.69 18.08
CA SER A 32 2.68 4.25 18.14
C SER A 32 4.07 3.99 18.69
N GLY A 33 4.60 4.90 19.54
CA GLY A 33 5.91 4.76 20.18
C GLY A 33 7.03 5.60 19.59
N GLY A 34 6.83 6.23 18.44
CA GLY A 34 7.76 7.15 17.81
C GLY A 34 7.89 8.50 18.52
N ARG A 35 8.95 9.24 18.17
CA ARG A 35 9.16 10.61 18.69
C ARG A 35 8.14 11.62 18.16
N ARG A 36 7.54 11.35 17.02
CA ARG A 36 6.55 12.22 16.35
C ARG A 36 5.33 11.41 16.02
N PRO A 37 4.14 11.99 16.12
CA PRO A 37 2.94 11.35 15.65
C PRO A 37 2.93 11.28 14.12
N ALA A 38 2.19 10.32 13.59
CA ALA A 38 1.72 10.30 12.22
C ALA A 38 0.25 10.73 12.17
N SER A 39 -0.36 10.73 11.00
CA SER A 39 -1.78 11.02 10.85
C SER A 39 -2.58 9.75 10.62
N GLY A 40 -3.89 9.83 10.87
CA GLY A 40 -4.85 8.77 10.55
C GLY A 40 -6.22 9.37 10.23
N ILE A 41 -7.03 8.61 9.53
CA ILE A 41 -8.34 9.03 9.05
C ILE A 41 -9.40 8.19 9.75
N HIS A 42 -10.41 8.80 10.37
CA HIS A 42 -11.56 8.09 10.89
C HIS A 42 -12.43 7.61 9.72
N TRP A 43 -12.11 6.40 9.25
CA TRP A 43 -12.58 5.84 7.99
C TRP A 43 -13.99 5.26 8.05
N ARG A 44 -14.28 4.55 9.15
CA ARG A 44 -15.60 4.00 9.49
C ARG A 44 -15.83 4.17 10.98
N SER A 45 -17.05 4.03 11.44
CA SER A 45 -17.35 4.19 12.89
C SER A 45 -16.46 3.30 13.76
N GLY A 46 -15.65 3.93 14.62
CA GLY A 46 -14.68 3.26 15.48
C GLY A 46 -13.44 2.68 14.78
N ILE A 47 -13.23 3.04 13.51
CA ILE A 47 -12.11 2.55 12.70
C ILE A 47 -11.30 3.73 12.18
N VAL A 48 -10.03 3.77 12.54
CA VAL A 48 -9.03 4.68 11.96
C VAL A 48 -8.13 3.90 11.02
N VAL A 49 -7.85 4.49 9.86
CA VAL A 49 -6.85 4.01 8.90
C VAL A 49 -5.64 4.93 8.96
N THR A 50 -4.45 4.34 8.91
CA THR A 50 -3.17 5.05 8.83
C THR A 50 -2.22 4.28 7.91
N ALA A 51 -1.07 4.87 7.54
CA ALA A 51 -0.02 4.16 6.85
C ALA A 51 0.58 3.05 7.74
N GLU A 52 0.87 1.90 7.15
CA GLU A 52 1.42 0.77 7.92
C GLU A 52 2.84 1.08 8.41
N GLU A 53 3.65 1.74 7.57
CA GLU A 53 5.05 2.04 7.87
C GLU A 53 5.24 3.02 9.05
N VAL A 54 4.22 3.80 9.42
CA VAL A 54 4.32 4.74 10.55
C VAL A 54 4.09 4.08 11.91
N LEU A 55 3.60 2.84 11.95
CA LEU A 55 3.36 2.12 13.20
C LEU A 55 4.66 1.44 13.68
N GLU A 56 5.33 2.04 14.66
CA GLU A 56 6.53 1.45 15.26
C GLU A 56 6.23 0.30 16.21
N ARG A 57 5.02 0.27 16.80
CA ARG A 57 4.56 -0.75 17.75
C ARG A 57 3.11 -1.13 17.49
N ASP A 58 2.76 -2.35 17.84
CA ASP A 58 1.40 -2.88 17.74
C ASP A 58 0.57 -2.64 19.01
N GLU A 59 1.22 -2.26 20.09
CA GLU A 59 0.61 -2.05 21.42
C GLU A 59 0.79 -0.60 21.89
N ASN A 60 -0.06 -0.21 22.86
CA ASN A 60 -0.05 1.13 23.47
C ASN A 60 -0.22 2.26 22.46
N ILE A 61 -1.03 2.03 21.44
CA ILE A 61 -1.34 3.03 20.42
C ILE A 61 -2.34 4.02 21.01
N LYS A 62 -2.08 5.32 20.82
CA LYS A 62 -2.97 6.41 21.22
C LYS A 62 -3.29 7.29 20.04
N LEU A 63 -4.51 7.82 20.03
CA LEU A 63 -4.96 8.79 19.04
C LEU A 63 -5.17 10.13 19.72
N ALA A 64 -4.56 11.20 19.18
CA ALA A 64 -4.95 12.55 19.53
C ALA A 64 -6.06 13.01 18.59
N LEU A 65 -7.26 13.20 19.13
CA LEU A 65 -8.41 13.69 18.39
C LEU A 65 -8.27 15.19 18.08
N PRO A 66 -9.04 15.75 17.13
CA PRO A 66 -9.11 17.19 16.96
C PRO A 66 -9.35 17.89 18.32
N GLY A 67 -8.54 18.92 18.61
CA GLY A 67 -8.53 19.57 19.93
C GLY A 67 -7.61 18.91 20.96
N GLY A 68 -6.85 17.87 20.62
CA GLY A 68 -5.74 17.33 21.42
C GLY A 68 -6.14 16.30 22.49
N ARG A 69 -7.42 15.89 22.57
CA ARG A 69 -7.84 14.84 23.50
C ARG A 69 -7.27 13.49 23.08
N LEU A 70 -6.57 12.82 23.99
CA LEU A 70 -6.00 11.49 23.77
C LEU A 70 -7.02 10.39 24.10
N VAL A 71 -7.10 9.41 23.22
CA VAL A 71 -7.89 8.17 23.39
C VAL A 71 -7.03 6.96 23.08
N GLU A 72 -7.30 5.82 23.71
CA GLU A 72 -6.62 4.58 23.42
C GLU A 72 -7.16 3.94 22.13
N ALA A 73 -6.27 3.30 21.38
CA ALA A 73 -6.59 2.51 20.22
C ALA A 73 -5.88 1.16 20.26
N SER A 74 -6.45 0.18 19.59
CA SER A 74 -5.85 -1.14 19.40
C SER A 74 -5.69 -1.43 17.92
N LEU A 75 -4.61 -2.13 17.57
CA LEU A 75 -4.39 -2.60 16.21
C LEU A 75 -5.43 -3.68 15.86
N ALA A 76 -6.20 -3.46 14.80
CA ALA A 76 -7.10 -4.46 14.23
C ALA A 76 -6.41 -5.32 13.19
N GLY A 77 -5.36 -4.79 12.56
CA GLY A 77 -4.53 -5.48 11.59
C GLY A 77 -3.71 -4.52 10.73
N ARG A 78 -2.71 -5.06 10.04
CA ARG A 78 -1.81 -4.31 9.13
C ARG A 78 -1.62 -5.07 7.82
N ASP A 79 -1.55 -4.31 6.74
CA ASP A 79 -1.18 -4.80 5.41
C ASP A 79 0.06 -4.06 4.90
N PRO A 80 1.26 -4.60 5.15
CA PRO A 80 2.50 -4.01 4.65
C PRO A 80 2.55 -3.93 3.13
N THR A 81 1.70 -4.67 2.43
CA THR A 81 1.76 -4.77 0.98
C THR A 81 1.06 -3.60 0.29
N THR A 82 0.04 -3.03 0.91
CA THR A 82 -0.66 -1.82 0.44
C THR A 82 -0.36 -0.59 1.29
N ASP A 83 0.48 -0.74 2.33
CA ASP A 83 0.81 0.30 3.31
C ASP A 83 -0.45 0.81 4.05
N VAL A 84 -1.32 -0.10 4.48
CA VAL A 84 -2.55 0.21 5.22
C VAL A 84 -2.54 -0.48 6.57
N ALA A 85 -2.76 0.27 7.64
CA ALA A 85 -3.04 -0.26 8.97
C ALA A 85 -4.41 0.21 9.46
N VAL A 86 -5.08 -0.65 10.22
CA VAL A 86 -6.42 -0.43 10.75
C VAL A 86 -6.39 -0.47 12.27
N LEU A 87 -6.87 0.60 12.89
CA LEU A 87 -6.95 0.76 14.33
C LEU A 87 -8.41 0.80 14.78
N ARG A 88 -8.73 0.16 15.92
CA ARG A 88 -10.02 0.24 16.58
C ARG A 88 -9.94 1.22 17.75
N PHE A 89 -10.96 2.06 17.92
CA PHE A 89 -11.07 2.99 19.04
C PHE A 89 -12.54 3.27 19.37
N LYS A 90 -12.80 3.95 20.49
CA LYS A 90 -14.13 4.48 20.81
C LYS A 90 -14.29 5.85 20.16
N PRO A 91 -15.20 6.03 19.17
CA PRO A 91 -15.25 7.23 18.35
C PRO A 91 -15.70 8.50 19.08
N ASP A 92 -16.44 8.39 20.17
CA ASP A 92 -16.81 9.47 21.12
C ASP A 92 -17.14 10.81 20.42
N GLY A 93 -18.04 10.75 19.44
CA GLY A 93 -18.51 11.92 18.68
C GLY A 93 -17.60 12.36 17.51
N LEU A 94 -16.45 11.71 17.27
CA LEU A 94 -15.62 12.02 16.11
C LEU A 94 -16.39 11.67 14.81
N PRO A 95 -16.53 12.59 13.84
CA PRO A 95 -17.22 12.29 12.59
C PRO A 95 -16.39 11.34 11.73
N VAL A 96 -17.06 10.48 10.97
CA VAL A 96 -16.46 9.65 9.92
C VAL A 96 -16.14 10.51 8.70
N ALA A 97 -15.01 10.26 8.06
CA ALA A 97 -14.62 10.93 6.83
C ALA A 97 -15.61 10.64 5.69
N ALA A 98 -15.99 11.66 4.95
CA ALA A 98 -16.74 11.49 3.70
C ALA A 98 -15.76 11.02 2.62
N THR A 99 -15.82 9.77 2.23
CA THR A 99 -14.92 9.15 1.24
C THR A 99 -15.56 9.08 -0.15
N THR A 100 -14.72 9.00 -1.19
CA THR A 100 -15.17 8.77 -2.57
C THR A 100 -14.11 7.99 -3.35
N ASN A 101 -14.57 7.19 -4.31
CA ASN A 101 -13.73 6.48 -5.26
C ASN A 101 -13.56 7.24 -6.59
N ALA A 102 -13.81 8.55 -6.60
CA ALA A 102 -13.65 9.39 -7.81
C ALA A 102 -12.18 9.34 -8.29
N ALA A 103 -12.02 9.15 -9.59
CA ALA A 103 -10.71 9.16 -10.22
C ALA A 103 -10.13 10.57 -10.24
N LEU A 104 -8.88 10.70 -9.83
CA LEU A 104 -8.13 11.94 -9.91
C LEU A 104 -7.47 12.10 -11.29
N ARG A 105 -7.45 13.32 -11.81
CA ARG A 105 -6.80 13.67 -13.08
C ARG A 105 -5.50 14.44 -12.84
N VAL A 106 -4.53 14.24 -13.69
CA VAL A 106 -3.27 15.04 -13.66
C VAL A 106 -3.60 16.52 -13.75
N GLY A 107 -2.98 17.32 -12.89
CA GLY A 107 -3.20 18.77 -12.78
C GLY A 107 -4.33 19.16 -11.83
N GLU A 108 -5.14 18.23 -11.33
CA GLU A 108 -6.14 18.56 -10.30
C GLU A 108 -5.47 19.03 -9.02
N THR A 109 -6.01 20.11 -8.44
CA THR A 109 -5.60 20.63 -7.14
C THR A 109 -6.10 19.71 -6.04
N VAL A 110 -5.21 19.38 -5.11
CA VAL A 110 -5.48 18.51 -3.96
C VAL A 110 -4.88 19.06 -2.68
N LEU A 111 -5.48 18.71 -1.55
CA LEU A 111 -4.98 19.01 -0.22
C LEU A 111 -4.67 17.72 0.52
N ALA A 112 -3.45 17.60 1.04
CA ALA A 112 -3.11 16.63 2.05
C ALA A 112 -3.44 17.24 3.43
N VAL A 113 -4.26 16.57 4.22
CA VAL A 113 -4.67 17.03 5.55
C VAL A 113 -4.27 15.97 6.57
N GLY A 114 -3.42 16.39 7.49
CA GLY A 114 -2.95 15.60 8.63
C GLY A 114 -3.35 16.22 9.96
N ASN A 115 -2.87 15.63 11.05
CA ASN A 115 -3.10 16.10 12.40
C ASN A 115 -1.79 16.05 13.21
N TYR A 116 -1.45 17.15 13.86
CA TYR A 116 -0.34 17.25 14.80
C TYR A 116 -0.88 17.54 16.19
N ASP A 117 -0.99 16.49 17.01
CA ASP A 117 -1.45 16.58 18.41
C ASP A 117 -2.76 17.37 18.62
N GLY A 118 -3.71 17.17 17.71
CA GLY A 118 -5.02 17.82 17.75
C GLY A 118 -5.15 19.07 16.89
N SER A 119 -4.05 19.54 16.31
CA SER A 119 -4.04 20.68 15.39
C SER A 119 -3.98 20.19 13.93
N PRO A 120 -4.74 20.79 13.01
CA PRO A 120 -4.67 20.42 11.60
C PRO A 120 -3.31 20.80 10.99
N LEU A 121 -2.82 19.92 10.12
CA LEU A 121 -1.67 20.13 9.25
C LEU A 121 -2.15 19.98 7.81
N ALA A 122 -1.75 20.89 6.91
CA ALA A 122 -2.15 20.80 5.52
C ALA A 122 -1.02 21.12 4.56
N ALA A 123 -1.06 20.49 3.39
CA ALA A 123 -0.21 20.83 2.25
C ALA A 123 -1.08 20.88 0.98
N LEU A 124 -0.96 21.98 0.25
CA LEU A 124 -1.60 22.19 -1.05
C LEU A 124 -0.68 21.73 -2.17
N GLY A 125 -1.21 21.07 -3.16
CA GLY A 125 -0.48 20.63 -4.33
C GLY A 125 -1.37 20.18 -5.47
N ILE A 126 -0.77 19.45 -6.40
CA ILE A 126 -1.47 18.91 -7.57
C ILE A 126 -1.20 17.42 -7.72
N VAL A 127 -2.07 16.75 -8.45
CA VAL A 127 -1.82 15.41 -8.98
C VAL A 127 -0.78 15.51 -10.09
N ALA A 128 0.44 15.05 -9.83
CA ALA A 128 1.54 15.11 -10.80
C ALA A 128 1.54 13.94 -11.78
N LEU A 129 0.98 12.79 -11.37
CA LEU A 129 0.82 11.61 -12.20
C LEU A 129 -0.35 10.80 -11.71
N ALA A 130 -1.22 10.38 -12.62
CA ALA A 130 -2.29 9.42 -12.38
C ALA A 130 -2.15 8.26 -13.37
N GLY A 131 -2.12 7.02 -12.86
CA GLY A 131 -1.96 5.80 -13.65
C GLY A 131 -2.97 4.73 -13.26
N GLY A 132 -2.97 3.63 -13.99
CA GLY A 132 -3.80 2.47 -13.69
C GLY A 132 -3.30 1.67 -12.48
N PRO A 133 -3.87 0.46 -12.27
CA PRO A 133 -3.46 -0.43 -11.20
C PRO A 133 -1.97 -0.77 -11.26
N TRP A 134 -1.36 -0.85 -10.09
CA TRP A 134 0.06 -1.18 -9.96
C TRP A 134 0.31 -2.05 -8.73
N HIS A 135 1.52 -2.57 -8.62
CA HIS A 135 1.92 -3.38 -7.48
C HIS A 135 3.02 -2.66 -6.70
N SER A 136 2.87 -2.62 -5.40
CA SER A 136 3.90 -2.12 -4.50
C SER A 136 5.16 -2.99 -4.57
N ALA A 137 6.26 -2.52 -4.01
CA ALA A 137 7.49 -3.32 -3.89
C ALA A 137 7.29 -4.61 -3.07
N ARG A 138 6.31 -4.61 -2.16
CA ARG A 138 5.92 -5.77 -1.33
C ARG A 138 4.83 -6.63 -1.97
N GLY A 139 4.45 -6.32 -3.23
CA GLY A 139 3.57 -7.12 -4.09
C GLY A 139 2.07 -6.91 -3.89
N GLY A 140 1.63 -5.96 -3.04
CA GLY A 140 0.21 -5.61 -2.91
C GLY A 140 -0.31 -4.88 -4.15
N THR A 141 -1.54 -5.18 -4.54
CA THR A 141 -2.23 -4.49 -5.64
C THR A 141 -2.84 -3.19 -5.13
N ILE A 142 -2.47 -2.09 -5.74
CA ILE A 142 -3.01 -0.76 -5.50
C ILE A 142 -3.75 -0.32 -6.77
N ASP A 143 -5.01 0.09 -6.63
CA ASP A 143 -5.94 0.23 -7.75
C ASP A 143 -5.54 1.33 -8.75
N ASN A 144 -4.91 2.40 -8.26
CA ASN A 144 -4.42 3.49 -9.10
C ASN A 144 -3.07 3.99 -8.60
N PHE A 145 -2.15 4.26 -9.51
CA PHE A 145 -0.91 4.96 -9.18
C PHE A 145 -1.16 6.47 -9.15
N ILE A 146 -1.05 7.07 -7.98
CA ILE A 146 -1.25 8.50 -7.78
C ILE A 146 0.03 9.09 -7.17
N ARG A 147 0.72 9.93 -7.93
CA ARG A 147 1.85 10.71 -7.44
C ARG A 147 1.45 12.18 -7.32
N LEU A 148 1.83 12.76 -6.20
CA LEU A 148 1.51 14.14 -5.86
C LEU A 148 2.76 15.04 -6.01
N ASP A 149 2.53 16.28 -6.36
CA ASP A 149 3.51 17.36 -6.25
C ASP A 149 3.06 18.30 -5.13
N LEU A 150 3.49 17.95 -3.93
CA LEU A 150 3.26 18.69 -2.70
C LEU A 150 4.34 18.31 -1.66
N ALA A 151 4.57 19.20 -0.71
CA ALA A 151 5.50 18.96 0.40
C ALA A 151 4.78 18.20 1.53
N LEU A 152 4.82 16.87 1.48
CA LEU A 152 4.29 16.04 2.56
C LEU A 152 5.28 15.99 3.73
N SER A 153 4.83 16.43 4.89
CA SER A 153 5.56 16.22 6.14
C SER A 153 5.40 14.76 6.61
N PRO A 154 6.41 14.14 7.25
CA PRO A 154 6.25 12.81 7.88
C PRO A 154 5.08 12.73 8.85
N ILE A 155 4.71 13.84 9.52
CA ILE A 155 3.53 13.90 10.39
C ILE A 155 2.21 13.78 9.59
N GLY A 156 2.21 14.25 8.34
CA GLY A 156 1.06 14.15 7.44
C GLY A 156 0.90 12.77 6.80
N GLU A 157 1.84 11.85 6.99
CA GLU A 157 1.76 10.48 6.49
C GLU A 157 0.62 9.73 7.18
N GLY A 158 -0.18 9.00 6.42
CA GLY A 158 -1.45 8.41 6.89
C GLY A 158 -2.64 9.37 6.90
N GLY A 159 -2.44 10.64 6.53
CA GLY A 159 -3.48 11.67 6.47
C GLY A 159 -4.36 11.59 5.22
N ALA A 160 -5.40 12.41 5.20
CA ALA A 160 -6.39 12.44 4.14
C ALA A 160 -5.90 13.24 2.93
N LEU A 161 -6.09 12.69 1.73
CA LEU A 161 -6.02 13.46 0.49
C LEU A 161 -7.43 13.82 0.05
N VAL A 162 -7.70 15.11 -0.15
CA VAL A 162 -9.00 15.61 -0.60
C VAL A 162 -8.88 16.43 -1.87
N GLY A 163 -9.87 16.28 -2.74
CA GLY A 163 -10.07 17.14 -3.90
C GLY A 163 -11.02 18.31 -3.60
N ALA A 164 -11.39 19.06 -4.64
CA ALA A 164 -12.23 20.25 -4.52
C ALA A 164 -13.64 19.99 -3.93
N GLN A 165 -14.14 18.75 -3.98
CA GLN A 165 -15.45 18.37 -3.44
C GLN A 165 -15.45 18.08 -1.93
N ALA A 166 -14.31 18.24 -1.25
CA ALA A 166 -14.14 17.96 0.18
C ALA A 166 -14.42 16.50 0.59
N GLN A 167 -14.25 15.57 -0.31
CA GLN A 167 -14.31 14.15 -0.04
C GLN A 167 -12.89 13.57 -0.04
N VAL A 168 -12.63 12.65 0.88
CA VAL A 168 -11.37 11.93 0.94
C VAL A 168 -11.31 10.94 -0.22
N VAL A 169 -10.38 11.14 -1.11
CA VAL A 169 -10.15 10.30 -2.31
C VAL A 169 -9.05 9.26 -2.08
N ALA A 170 -8.15 9.51 -1.12
CA ALA A 170 -7.01 8.65 -0.83
C ALA A 170 -6.41 8.99 0.54
N MET A 171 -5.47 8.14 0.98
CA MET A 171 -4.56 8.38 2.10
C MET A 171 -3.19 8.77 1.55
N THR A 172 -2.54 9.76 2.16
CA THR A 172 -1.20 10.21 1.78
C THR A 172 -0.11 9.38 2.43
N VAL A 173 0.90 8.98 1.66
CA VAL A 173 2.08 8.23 2.14
C VAL A 173 3.36 8.72 1.48
N LEU A 174 4.51 8.46 2.09
CA LEU A 174 5.83 8.75 1.54
C LEU A 174 6.36 7.52 0.79
N GLY A 175 6.38 7.60 -0.51
CA GLY A 175 6.98 6.58 -1.37
C GLY A 175 8.50 6.72 -1.50
N PRO A 176 9.12 5.94 -2.41
CA PRO A 176 10.56 5.97 -2.64
C PRO A 176 11.09 7.38 -2.89
N ARG A 177 12.25 7.71 -2.30
CA ARG A 177 12.89 9.05 -2.34
C ARG A 177 12.02 10.15 -1.72
N HIS A 178 11.22 9.83 -0.70
CA HIS A 178 10.32 10.75 -0.01
C HIS A 178 9.34 11.49 -0.95
N ARG A 179 8.94 10.86 -2.04
CA ARG A 179 7.92 11.42 -2.93
C ARG A 179 6.54 11.15 -2.36
N ALA A 180 5.71 12.18 -2.30
CA ALA A 180 4.33 12.01 -1.90
C ALA A 180 3.57 11.18 -2.94
N ILE A 181 2.99 10.09 -2.48
CA ILE A 181 2.06 9.24 -3.24
C ILE A 181 0.77 9.07 -2.43
N ALA A 182 -0.26 8.56 -3.07
CA ALA A 182 -1.52 8.34 -2.39
C ALA A 182 -2.04 6.92 -2.63
N ILE A 183 -2.60 6.34 -1.57
CA ILE A 183 -3.29 5.04 -1.61
C ILE A 183 -4.78 5.34 -1.80
N PRO A 184 -5.39 4.92 -2.94
CA PRO A 184 -6.79 5.22 -3.24
C PRO A 184 -7.78 4.66 -2.23
N ALA A 185 -8.91 5.34 -2.05
CA ALA A 185 -9.98 4.91 -1.14
C ALA A 185 -10.46 3.49 -1.42
N SER A 186 -10.57 3.08 -2.69
CA SER A 186 -10.95 1.70 -3.07
C SER A 186 -9.96 0.65 -2.57
N THR A 187 -8.66 0.93 -2.63
CA THR A 187 -7.62 0.04 -2.07
C THR A 187 -7.74 -0.04 -0.55
N ILE A 188 -7.97 1.11 0.11
CA ILE A 188 -8.15 1.19 1.57
C ILE A 188 -9.38 0.39 1.98
N ASP A 189 -10.53 0.57 1.32
CA ASP A 189 -11.76 -0.16 1.64
C ASP A 189 -11.55 -1.67 1.57
N ARG A 190 -10.91 -2.16 0.52
CA ARG A 190 -10.58 -3.58 0.36
C ARG A 190 -9.65 -4.09 1.48
N ALA A 191 -8.63 -3.33 1.85
CA ALA A 191 -7.72 -3.68 2.93
C ALA A 191 -8.45 -3.67 4.28
N VAL A 192 -9.27 -2.65 4.57
CA VAL A 192 -10.08 -2.55 5.78
C VAL A 192 -11.01 -3.75 5.93
N ASP A 193 -11.72 -4.14 4.86
CA ASP A 193 -12.63 -5.29 4.89
C ASP A 193 -11.89 -6.59 5.24
N GLN A 194 -10.73 -6.82 4.64
CA GLN A 194 -9.90 -7.99 4.90
C GLN A 194 -9.32 -7.99 6.33
N LEU A 195 -8.78 -6.85 6.77
CA LEU A 195 -8.17 -6.71 8.09
C LEU A 195 -9.20 -6.81 9.22
N LEU A 196 -10.42 -6.27 9.04
CA LEU A 196 -11.48 -6.39 10.03
C LEU A 196 -12.06 -7.80 10.13
N ALA A 197 -12.10 -8.54 9.01
CA ALA A 197 -12.62 -9.90 8.95
C ALA A 197 -11.64 -10.94 9.53
N ARG A 198 -10.33 -10.74 9.37
CA ARG A 198 -9.33 -11.79 9.59
C ARG A 198 -8.08 -11.34 10.35
N GLY A 199 -7.97 -10.05 10.71
CA GLY A 199 -6.80 -9.48 11.40
C GLY A 199 -5.56 -9.29 10.51
N GLN A 200 -5.55 -9.88 9.32
CA GLN A 200 -4.43 -9.81 8.38
C GLN A 200 -4.91 -9.96 6.94
N VAL A 201 -4.10 -9.48 6.00
CA VAL A 201 -4.29 -9.75 4.58
C VAL A 201 -3.54 -11.02 4.24
N PHE A 202 -4.29 -12.07 3.90
CA PHE A 202 -3.70 -13.32 3.46
C PHE A 202 -3.02 -13.16 2.11
N ARG A 203 -1.91 -13.85 1.93
CA ARG A 203 -1.20 -13.94 0.66
C ARG A 203 -0.84 -15.37 0.37
N GLY A 204 -0.76 -15.67 -0.90
CA GLY A 204 -0.21 -16.93 -1.35
C GLY A 204 1.24 -17.10 -0.89
N TYR A 205 1.57 -18.32 -0.53
CA TYR A 205 2.89 -18.73 -0.09
C TYR A 205 3.40 -19.87 -0.95
N LEU A 206 4.53 -19.64 -1.60
CA LEU A 206 5.19 -20.66 -2.41
C LEU A 206 6.11 -21.55 -1.57
N GLY A 207 6.64 -21.05 -0.45
CA GLY A 207 7.61 -21.75 0.38
C GLY A 207 8.98 -21.90 -0.27
N ALA A 208 9.37 -20.96 -1.14
CA ALA A 208 10.66 -20.94 -1.80
C ALA A 208 11.24 -19.52 -1.86
N GLY A 209 12.54 -19.39 -1.61
CA GLY A 209 13.28 -18.17 -1.90
C GLY A 209 13.72 -18.17 -3.37
N LEU A 210 13.48 -17.06 -4.04
CA LEU A 210 13.72 -16.89 -5.46
C LEU A 210 14.75 -15.78 -5.70
N ARG A 211 15.62 -15.98 -6.67
CA ARG A 211 16.57 -14.96 -7.17
C ARG A 211 16.41 -14.76 -8.67
N PRO A 212 16.54 -13.53 -9.17
CA PRO A 212 16.62 -13.32 -10.61
C PRO A 212 17.91 -13.99 -11.13
N ILE A 213 17.84 -14.67 -12.24
CA ILE A 213 19.04 -15.10 -12.95
C ILE A 213 19.62 -13.85 -13.60
N GLY A 214 20.83 -13.45 -13.20
CA GLY A 214 21.53 -12.32 -13.80
C GLY A 214 21.67 -12.56 -15.31
N ARG A 215 21.45 -11.51 -16.09
CA ARG A 215 21.97 -11.47 -17.46
C ARG A 215 23.49 -11.36 -17.34
N GLU A 216 24.16 -12.46 -17.03
CA GLU A 216 25.56 -12.55 -17.45
C GLU A 216 25.52 -12.43 -18.96
N ARG A 217 26.23 -11.43 -19.48
CA ARG A 217 26.58 -11.36 -20.88
C ARG A 217 27.29 -12.66 -21.20
N ALA A 218 26.54 -13.63 -21.68
CA ALA A 218 27.13 -14.78 -22.34
C ALA A 218 27.86 -14.20 -23.55
N SER A 219 29.17 -14.02 -23.41
CA SER A 219 30.07 -13.76 -24.51
C SER A 219 29.95 -14.96 -25.46
N GLY A 220 29.08 -14.86 -26.52
CA GLY A 220 29.03 -15.81 -27.60
C GLY A 220 27.72 -16.58 -27.83
N GLY A 221 26.63 -16.34 -27.14
CA GLY A 221 25.34 -16.99 -27.41
C GLY A 221 24.53 -16.22 -28.46
N ALA A 222 23.95 -16.93 -29.43
CA ALA A 222 23.10 -16.36 -30.46
C ALA A 222 21.89 -15.61 -29.85
N PRO A 223 21.44 -14.47 -30.41
CA PRO A 223 20.23 -13.77 -29.95
C PRO A 223 19.02 -14.67 -30.19
N GLY A 224 18.36 -15.14 -29.11
CA GLY A 224 17.12 -15.91 -29.24
C GLY A 224 17.05 -17.23 -28.46
N SER A 225 18.13 -17.73 -27.84
CA SER A 225 18.07 -18.92 -27.01
C SER A 225 17.31 -18.65 -25.72
N ALA A 226 16.34 -19.50 -25.39
CA ALA A 226 15.56 -19.47 -24.14
C ALA A 226 16.43 -19.81 -22.90
N GLU A 227 17.72 -20.04 -23.08
CA GLU A 227 18.70 -20.32 -22.04
C GLU A 227 18.97 -19.06 -21.22
N GLY A 228 18.54 -19.05 -19.96
CA GLY A 228 18.80 -17.97 -18.99
C GLY A 228 17.61 -17.07 -18.64
N ARG A 229 16.40 -17.40 -19.05
CA ARG A 229 15.19 -16.69 -18.59
C ARG A 229 14.51 -17.46 -17.48
N GLY A 230 14.22 -16.77 -16.37
CA GLY A 230 13.52 -17.38 -15.24
C GLY A 230 14.00 -16.88 -13.89
N VAL A 231 13.52 -17.50 -12.84
CA VAL A 231 13.92 -17.22 -11.46
C VAL A 231 14.48 -18.48 -10.82
N LEU A 232 15.67 -18.34 -10.21
CA LEU A 232 16.40 -19.44 -9.57
C LEU A 232 15.85 -19.68 -8.17
N VAL A 233 15.58 -20.93 -7.81
CA VAL A 233 15.23 -21.38 -6.46
C VAL A 233 16.50 -21.47 -5.62
N VAL A 234 16.62 -20.62 -4.60
CA VAL A 234 17.81 -20.52 -3.74
C VAL A 234 17.59 -21.00 -2.30
N SER A 235 16.32 -21.13 -1.88
CA SER A 235 15.95 -21.77 -0.63
C SER A 235 14.58 -22.41 -0.74
N ILE A 236 14.30 -23.41 0.10
CA ILE A 236 13.01 -24.09 0.19
C ILE A 236 12.69 -24.24 1.67
N ASP A 237 11.47 -23.83 2.04
CA ASP A 237 10.92 -24.06 3.35
C ASP A 237 10.65 -25.57 3.51
N PRO A 238 11.23 -26.24 4.55
CA PRO A 238 11.04 -27.67 4.77
C PRO A 238 9.58 -28.11 4.88
N ASP A 239 8.72 -27.25 5.44
CA ASP A 239 7.29 -27.51 5.67
C ASP A 239 6.40 -26.83 4.62
N GLY A 240 7.00 -26.13 3.68
CA GLY A 240 6.31 -25.32 2.67
C GLY A 240 5.74 -26.13 1.50
N PRO A 241 4.86 -25.49 0.71
CA PRO A 241 4.20 -26.13 -0.44
C PRO A 241 5.20 -26.51 -1.54
N SER A 242 6.27 -25.76 -1.74
CA SER A 242 7.35 -26.08 -2.69
C SER A 242 8.01 -27.43 -2.38
N ARG A 243 8.27 -27.68 -1.09
CA ARG A 243 8.87 -28.94 -0.66
C ARG A 243 7.96 -30.12 -0.93
N ARG A 244 6.67 -29.97 -0.59
CA ARG A 244 5.66 -31.02 -0.81
C ARG A 244 5.45 -31.33 -2.30
N ALA A 245 5.56 -30.31 -3.15
CA ALA A 245 5.44 -30.46 -4.60
C ALA A 245 6.69 -30.99 -5.28
N GLY A 246 7.83 -31.12 -4.57
CA GLY A 246 9.08 -31.62 -5.12
C GLY A 246 9.89 -30.57 -5.90
N LEU A 247 9.73 -29.27 -5.59
CA LEU A 247 10.63 -28.23 -6.07
C LEU A 247 12.00 -28.42 -5.39
N LEU A 248 13.09 -28.22 -6.12
CA LEU A 248 14.45 -28.43 -5.62
C LEU A 248 15.26 -27.14 -5.69
N LEU A 249 16.28 -27.05 -4.82
CA LEU A 249 17.31 -26.02 -4.93
C LEU A 249 18.01 -26.12 -6.28
N GLY A 250 18.20 -24.98 -6.94
CA GLY A 250 18.79 -24.92 -8.26
C GLY A 250 17.81 -25.07 -9.43
N ASP A 251 16.54 -25.35 -9.16
CA ASP A 251 15.50 -25.26 -10.19
C ASP A 251 15.36 -23.83 -10.70
N ILE A 252 15.13 -23.69 -11.98
CA ILE A 252 14.85 -22.41 -12.62
C ILE A 252 13.40 -22.39 -13.04
N VAL A 253 12.54 -21.62 -12.35
CA VAL A 253 11.14 -21.44 -12.72
C VAL A 253 11.06 -20.53 -13.93
N THR A 254 10.50 -21.04 -15.03
CA THR A 254 10.43 -20.36 -16.34
C THR A 254 9.01 -19.93 -16.71
N ALA A 255 7.96 -20.59 -16.18
CA ALA A 255 6.58 -20.19 -16.40
C ALA A 255 5.68 -20.56 -15.22
N TRP A 256 4.57 -19.82 -15.09
CA TRP A 256 3.50 -20.00 -14.12
C TRP A 256 2.15 -20.06 -14.86
N ASN A 257 1.47 -21.19 -14.80
CA ASN A 257 0.25 -21.45 -15.58
C ASN A 257 0.43 -21.09 -17.08
N GLY A 258 1.56 -21.48 -17.66
CA GLY A 258 1.91 -21.21 -19.05
C GLY A 258 2.37 -19.78 -19.37
N LYS A 259 2.30 -18.84 -18.41
CA LYS A 259 2.81 -17.47 -18.58
C LYS A 259 4.30 -17.43 -18.25
N PRO A 260 5.18 -16.92 -19.14
CA PRO A 260 6.60 -16.79 -18.85
C PRO A 260 6.88 -15.95 -17.62
N ILE A 261 7.88 -16.38 -16.81
CA ILE A 261 8.38 -15.68 -15.62
C ILE A 261 9.84 -15.33 -15.87
N GLU A 262 10.18 -14.05 -15.77
CA GLU A 262 11.56 -13.55 -15.90
C GLU A 262 12.08 -12.90 -14.63
N ARG A 263 11.17 -12.46 -13.74
CA ARG A 263 11.51 -11.67 -12.56
C ARG A 263 10.79 -12.16 -11.32
N VAL A 264 11.48 -12.10 -10.17
CA VAL A 264 10.90 -12.50 -8.87
C VAL A 264 9.61 -11.73 -8.57
N ARG A 265 9.55 -10.43 -8.90
CA ARG A 265 8.36 -9.62 -8.68
C ARG A 265 7.11 -10.15 -9.38
N GLU A 266 7.27 -10.81 -10.54
CA GLU A 266 6.14 -11.40 -11.27
C GLU A 266 5.53 -12.57 -10.48
N VAL A 267 6.37 -13.40 -9.85
CA VAL A 267 5.91 -14.45 -8.93
C VAL A 267 5.24 -13.83 -7.71
N MET A 268 5.82 -12.76 -7.13
CA MET A 268 5.22 -12.06 -5.99
C MET A 268 3.84 -11.48 -6.30
N HIS A 269 3.61 -11.03 -7.53
CA HIS A 269 2.29 -10.55 -7.99
C HIS A 269 1.27 -11.70 -8.10
N LEU A 270 1.70 -12.87 -8.53
CA LEU A 270 0.85 -14.05 -8.68
C LEU A 270 0.50 -14.71 -7.34
N LEU A 271 1.19 -14.35 -6.26
CA LEU A 271 0.93 -14.79 -4.89
C LEU A 271 0.02 -13.81 -4.14
N GLY A 272 -1.02 -13.28 -4.81
CA GLY A 272 -2.07 -12.47 -4.19
C GLY A 272 -2.99 -13.29 -3.27
N PRO A 273 -3.92 -12.64 -2.54
CA PRO A 273 -4.87 -13.32 -1.66
C PRO A 273 -5.69 -14.40 -2.37
N GLU A 274 -6.03 -14.16 -3.63
CA GLU A 274 -6.80 -15.04 -4.50
C GLU A 274 -6.05 -16.33 -4.90
N SER A 275 -4.73 -16.36 -4.72
CA SER A 275 -3.92 -17.54 -5.06
C SER A 275 -3.95 -18.63 -4.00
N VAL A 276 -4.34 -18.29 -2.76
CA VAL A 276 -4.37 -19.24 -1.64
C VAL A 276 -5.32 -20.41 -1.95
N GLY A 277 -4.83 -21.64 -1.78
CA GLY A 277 -5.56 -22.87 -2.08
C GLY A 277 -5.66 -23.23 -3.57
N THR A 278 -5.17 -22.37 -4.46
CA THR A 278 -5.18 -22.70 -5.90
C THR A 278 -4.02 -23.62 -6.28
N THR A 279 -4.25 -24.48 -7.27
CA THR A 279 -3.21 -25.31 -7.87
C THR A 279 -2.60 -24.58 -9.05
N VAL A 280 -1.28 -24.51 -9.08
CA VAL A 280 -0.49 -23.80 -10.09
C VAL A 280 0.39 -24.79 -10.83
N ASP A 281 0.41 -24.69 -12.16
CA ASP A 281 1.34 -25.41 -13.02
C ASP A 281 2.63 -24.58 -13.19
N LEU A 282 3.74 -25.07 -12.64
CA LEU A 282 5.06 -24.48 -12.82
C LEU A 282 5.83 -25.21 -13.91
N SER A 283 6.27 -24.47 -14.94
CA SER A 283 7.32 -24.96 -15.83
C SER A 283 8.68 -24.54 -15.29
N LEU A 284 9.65 -25.44 -15.34
CA LEU A 284 10.98 -25.18 -14.80
C LEU A 284 12.05 -25.90 -15.63
N THR A 285 13.29 -25.46 -15.44
CA THR A 285 14.48 -26.17 -15.92
C THR A 285 15.21 -26.75 -14.71
N ARG A 286 15.46 -28.05 -14.74
CA ARG A 286 16.18 -28.82 -13.70
C ARG A 286 17.37 -29.53 -14.32
N GLY A 287 18.58 -29.20 -13.86
CA GLY A 287 19.81 -29.81 -14.42
C GLY A 287 19.95 -29.62 -15.94
N GLY A 288 19.43 -28.54 -16.51
CA GLY A 288 19.44 -28.25 -17.94
C GLY A 288 18.28 -28.88 -18.74
N ALA A 289 17.46 -29.73 -18.13
CA ALA A 289 16.32 -30.37 -18.79
C ALA A 289 14.97 -29.70 -18.38
N PRO A 290 13.99 -29.61 -19.30
CA PRO A 290 12.65 -29.11 -18.95
C PRO A 290 11.94 -30.08 -17.99
N ALA A 291 11.24 -29.50 -17.01
CA ALA A 291 10.41 -30.21 -16.05
C ALA A 291 9.16 -29.39 -15.71
N ALA A 292 8.17 -30.03 -15.14
CA ALA A 292 6.93 -29.39 -14.70
C ALA A 292 6.50 -29.92 -13.34
N LEU A 293 5.90 -29.06 -12.51
CA LEU A 293 5.37 -29.39 -11.20
C LEU A 293 4.00 -28.76 -11.03
N LYS A 294 3.14 -29.43 -10.24
CA LYS A 294 1.90 -28.84 -9.73
C LYS A 294 2.11 -28.48 -8.28
N ILE A 295 1.86 -27.23 -7.92
CA ILE A 295 1.98 -26.73 -6.56
C ILE A 295 0.64 -26.18 -6.10
N VAL A 296 0.16 -26.58 -4.93
CA VAL A 296 -0.96 -25.93 -4.25
C VAL A 296 -0.36 -24.78 -3.45
N ILE A 297 -0.82 -23.59 -3.71
CA ILE A 297 -0.34 -22.39 -3.00
C ILE A 297 -0.95 -22.36 -1.60
N ASP A 298 -0.11 -22.33 -0.58
CA ASP A 298 -0.56 -22.19 0.80
C ASP A 298 -0.84 -20.74 1.16
N GLU A 299 -1.39 -20.55 2.34
CA GLU A 299 -1.40 -19.27 3.00
C GLU A 299 -0.04 -18.98 3.62
N ARG A 300 0.45 -17.74 3.50
CA ARG A 300 1.73 -17.34 4.09
C ARG A 300 1.67 -17.42 5.62
N PRO A 301 2.59 -18.14 6.28
CA PRO A 301 2.66 -18.18 7.74
C PRO A 301 2.85 -16.78 8.32
N VAL A 302 2.18 -16.52 9.45
CA VAL A 302 2.42 -15.33 10.28
C VAL A 302 3.76 -15.53 10.97
N THR A 303 4.70 -14.66 10.72
CA THR A 303 6.02 -14.65 11.39
C THR A 303 5.99 -13.74 12.58
#